data_b0f71a368f1ba553a9be617592d60493
#
_entry.id   b0f71a368f1ba553a9be617592d60493
#
_cell.length_a   1.000
_cell.length_b   1.000
_cell.length_c   1.000
_cell.angle_alpha   90.00
_cell.angle_beta   90.00
_cell.angle_gamma   90.00
#
_symmetry.space_group_name_H-M   'P 1'
#
loop_
_entity.id
_entity.type
_entity.pdbx_description
1 polymer ?
#
loop_
_entity_poly.entity_id
_entity_poly.type
_entity_poly.pdbx_seq_one_letter_code
_entity_poly.pdbx_strand_id
1 'polypeptide(L)'
;MVLKQYSDDIYSYLIHDDVVDHDNPAVIELADMLYAASRNEEEFIRKAYEYVRDSILHSADAGKDEVTCSASEVLAAGHGICFAKSHLLAALLRRKNIPTGFCYQKLILDDETSPVLILHGLNAVYINERRKWVRLDARGNKPGVDAQFSLNKEQLAFPIRPELGEEDGMVIYPVPDPAVVRALREHTSREDLWKDLPSKLEGDQNGDQKV
;
A
#
# COMPACT_ATOMS: atom_id res chain seq x y z
N MET A 1 -12.71 13.74 7.62
CA MET A 1 -11.46 14.20 6.99
C MET A 1 -11.57 13.96 5.49
N VAL A 2 -10.90 14.77 4.65
CA VAL A 2 -10.98 14.68 3.18
C VAL A 2 -9.61 14.30 2.66
N LEU A 3 -9.54 13.27 1.81
CA LEU A 3 -8.31 12.87 1.12
C LEU A 3 -7.87 13.97 0.15
N LYS A 4 -6.57 14.27 0.14
CA LYS A 4 -5.96 15.29 -0.71
C LYS A 4 -4.99 14.63 -1.69
N GLN A 5 -5.18 14.85 -2.99
CA GLN A 5 -4.24 14.42 -4.00
C GLN A 5 -2.94 15.24 -3.91
N TYR A 6 -1.79 14.58 -4.04
CA TYR A 6 -0.49 15.25 -4.20
C TYR A 6 -0.37 15.89 -5.59
N SER A 7 -0.90 15.23 -6.61
CA SER A 7 -0.99 15.72 -7.98
C SER A 7 -2.45 15.85 -8.43
N ASP A 8 -2.80 16.95 -9.09
CA ASP A 8 -4.11 17.14 -9.69
C ASP A 8 -4.28 16.35 -11.00
N ASP A 9 -3.18 15.89 -11.60
CA ASP A 9 -3.21 15.03 -12.78
C ASP A 9 -3.49 13.58 -12.38
N ILE A 10 -4.69 13.10 -12.70
CA ILE A 10 -5.12 11.73 -12.42
C ILE A 10 -4.23 10.68 -13.12
N TYR A 11 -3.61 11.01 -14.24
CA TYR A 11 -2.73 10.09 -14.98
C TYR A 11 -1.42 9.84 -14.24
N SER A 12 -0.98 10.74 -13.36
CA SER A 12 0.18 10.49 -12.51
C SER A 12 0.01 9.28 -11.60
N TYR A 13 -1.24 8.88 -11.32
CA TYR A 13 -1.58 7.69 -10.52
C TYR A 13 -1.70 6.40 -11.34
N LEU A 14 -1.27 6.43 -12.61
CA LEU A 14 -1.15 5.29 -13.52
C LEU A 14 0.31 5.00 -13.91
N ILE A 15 1.26 5.72 -13.34
CA ILE A 15 2.68 5.63 -13.68
C ILE A 15 3.20 4.20 -13.46
N HIS A 16 4.00 3.73 -14.41
CA HIS A 16 4.85 2.57 -14.33
C HIS A 16 6.26 3.00 -13.90
N ASP A 17 6.85 2.23 -12.99
CA ASP A 17 8.26 2.37 -12.59
C ASP A 17 8.82 0.98 -12.19
N ASP A 18 10.04 0.93 -11.66
CA ASP A 18 10.71 -0.31 -11.24
C ASP A 18 10.17 -0.89 -9.92
N VAL A 19 9.28 -0.17 -9.24
CA VAL A 19 8.59 -0.62 -8.01
C VAL A 19 7.17 -1.07 -8.33
N VAL A 20 6.44 -0.27 -9.13
CA VAL A 20 5.08 -0.58 -9.61
C VAL A 20 5.18 -1.09 -11.05
N ASP A 21 5.87 -2.19 -11.23
CA ASP A 21 6.20 -2.81 -12.52
C ASP A 21 5.02 -3.59 -13.13
N HIS A 22 3.93 -2.87 -13.38
CA HIS A 22 2.66 -3.44 -13.84
C HIS A 22 2.67 -3.98 -15.29
N ASP A 23 3.79 -3.86 -15.99
CA ASP A 23 4.07 -4.50 -17.29
C ASP A 23 4.81 -5.84 -17.15
N ASN A 24 5.19 -6.25 -15.95
CA ASN A 24 5.77 -7.56 -15.69
C ASN A 24 4.79 -8.67 -16.11
N PRO A 25 5.23 -9.70 -16.86
CA PRO A 25 4.33 -10.73 -17.39
C PRO A 25 3.46 -11.42 -16.34
N ALA A 26 4.02 -11.72 -15.16
CA ALA A 26 3.26 -12.38 -14.09
C ALA A 26 2.20 -11.46 -13.49
N VAL A 27 2.50 -10.16 -13.34
CA VAL A 27 1.53 -9.15 -12.89
C VAL A 27 0.42 -8.96 -13.92
N ILE A 28 0.77 -8.92 -15.21
CA ILE A 28 -0.21 -8.86 -16.31
C ILE A 28 -1.15 -10.07 -16.26
N GLU A 29 -0.59 -11.28 -16.18
CA GLU A 29 -1.38 -12.52 -16.17
C GLU A 29 -2.37 -12.54 -15.00
N LEU A 30 -1.91 -12.20 -13.79
CA LEU A 30 -2.77 -12.13 -12.61
C LEU A 30 -3.86 -11.06 -12.77
N ALA A 31 -3.51 -9.85 -13.22
CA ALA A 31 -4.47 -8.78 -13.43
C ALA A 31 -5.53 -9.17 -14.48
N ASP A 32 -5.10 -9.82 -15.58
CA ASP A 32 -6.00 -10.28 -16.64
C ASP A 32 -6.95 -11.37 -16.13
N MET A 33 -6.44 -12.32 -15.34
CA MET A 33 -7.24 -13.38 -14.73
C MET A 33 -8.31 -12.81 -13.78
N LEU A 34 -7.91 -11.92 -12.86
CA LEU A 34 -8.84 -11.30 -11.91
C LEU A 34 -9.88 -10.43 -12.62
N TYR A 35 -9.44 -9.69 -13.65
CA TYR A 35 -10.32 -8.83 -14.44
C TYR A 35 -11.37 -9.66 -15.23
N ALA A 36 -10.92 -10.72 -15.91
CA ALA A 36 -11.81 -11.63 -16.66
C ALA A 36 -12.84 -12.33 -15.76
N ALA A 37 -12.49 -12.57 -14.50
CA ALA A 37 -13.38 -13.14 -13.50
C ALA A 37 -14.36 -12.12 -12.87
N SER A 38 -14.28 -10.83 -13.24
CA SER A 38 -15.06 -9.74 -12.65
C SER A 38 -16.12 -9.24 -13.61
N ARG A 39 -17.27 -8.85 -13.08
CA ARG A 39 -18.41 -8.34 -13.87
C ARG A 39 -18.32 -6.83 -14.15
N ASN A 40 -17.58 -6.11 -13.34
CA ASN A 40 -17.39 -4.66 -13.42
C ASN A 40 -16.11 -4.23 -12.69
N GLU A 41 -15.77 -2.93 -12.79
CA GLU A 41 -14.58 -2.34 -12.17
C GLU A 41 -14.56 -2.52 -10.65
N GLU A 42 -15.66 -2.27 -9.95
CA GLU A 42 -15.73 -2.40 -8.49
C GLU A 42 -15.44 -3.85 -8.03
N GLU A 43 -15.97 -4.84 -8.76
CA GLU A 43 -15.70 -6.25 -8.45
C GLU A 43 -14.23 -6.62 -8.73
N PHE A 44 -13.63 -6.06 -9.78
CA PHE A 44 -12.20 -6.27 -10.04
C PHE A 44 -11.33 -5.66 -8.94
N ILE A 45 -11.60 -4.40 -8.54
CA ILE A 45 -10.88 -3.76 -7.43
C ILE A 45 -10.99 -4.60 -6.16
N ARG A 46 -12.19 -5.09 -5.85
CA ARG A 46 -12.42 -5.96 -4.69
C ARG A 46 -11.60 -7.24 -4.77
N LYS A 47 -11.62 -7.94 -5.91
CA LYS A 47 -10.87 -9.20 -6.09
C LYS A 47 -9.37 -8.99 -6.04
N ALA A 48 -8.85 -7.93 -6.64
CA ALA A 48 -7.44 -7.59 -6.55
C ALA A 48 -7.02 -7.28 -5.10
N TYR A 49 -7.82 -6.49 -4.39
CA TYR A 49 -7.62 -6.21 -2.98
C TYR A 49 -7.64 -7.48 -2.11
N GLU A 50 -8.69 -8.31 -2.25
CA GLU A 50 -8.83 -9.55 -1.50
C GLU A 50 -7.69 -10.53 -1.82
N TYR A 51 -7.27 -10.63 -3.08
CA TYR A 51 -6.11 -11.45 -3.46
C TYR A 51 -4.83 -10.99 -2.73
N VAL A 52 -4.52 -9.69 -2.79
CA VAL A 52 -3.31 -9.18 -2.14
C VAL A 52 -3.42 -9.29 -0.61
N ARG A 53 -4.59 -9.03 -0.02
CA ARG A 53 -4.80 -9.15 1.41
C ARG A 53 -4.63 -10.58 1.91
N ASP A 54 -5.23 -11.56 1.21
CA ASP A 54 -5.43 -12.92 1.73
C ASP A 54 -4.45 -13.95 1.15
N SER A 55 -4.04 -13.81 -0.13
CA SER A 55 -3.16 -14.76 -0.80
C SER A 55 -1.68 -14.38 -0.71
N ILE A 56 -1.37 -13.11 -0.52
CA ILE A 56 -0.01 -12.63 -0.26
C ILE A 56 0.18 -12.48 1.25
N LEU A 57 1.04 -13.31 1.81
CA LEU A 57 1.28 -13.31 3.26
C LEU A 57 1.96 -12.01 3.72
N HIS A 58 1.63 -11.53 4.92
CA HIS A 58 2.44 -10.47 5.52
C HIS A 58 3.72 -11.08 6.09
N SER A 59 4.90 -10.60 5.64
CA SER A 59 6.20 -11.22 5.94
C SER A 59 6.42 -11.46 7.43
N ALA A 60 6.13 -10.47 8.29
CA ALA A 60 6.31 -10.61 9.73
C ALA A 60 5.38 -11.66 10.35
N ASP A 61 4.11 -11.70 9.92
CA ASP A 61 3.12 -12.64 10.48
C ASP A 61 3.40 -14.08 10.04
N ALA A 62 3.99 -14.25 8.85
CA ALA A 62 4.36 -15.55 8.29
C ALA A 62 5.79 -16.00 8.64
N GLY A 63 6.53 -15.24 9.43
CA GLY A 63 7.91 -15.55 9.79
C GLY A 63 8.88 -15.56 8.60
N LYS A 64 8.56 -14.83 7.52
CA LYS A 64 9.43 -14.68 6.34
C LYS A 64 10.48 -13.62 6.60
N ASP A 65 11.71 -13.90 6.17
CA ASP A 65 12.83 -12.99 6.41
C ASP A 65 13.23 -12.20 5.15
N GLU A 66 13.02 -12.73 3.96
CA GLU A 66 13.29 -12.05 2.70
C GLU A 66 12.50 -10.74 2.58
N VAL A 67 13.16 -9.68 2.14
CA VAL A 67 12.55 -8.38 1.88
C VAL A 67 12.19 -8.28 0.40
N THR A 68 10.96 -7.95 0.09
CA THR A 68 10.44 -7.71 -1.26
C THR A 68 10.11 -6.23 -1.44
N CYS A 69 10.30 -5.69 -2.63
CA CYS A 69 10.03 -4.29 -2.95
C CYS A 69 9.08 -4.14 -4.14
N SER A 70 9.45 -4.60 -5.33
CA SER A 70 8.61 -4.44 -6.52
C SER A 70 7.37 -5.33 -6.50
N ALA A 71 6.36 -4.95 -7.27
CA ALA A 71 5.13 -5.72 -7.37
C ALA A 71 5.39 -7.15 -7.85
N SER A 72 6.29 -7.33 -8.83
CA SER A 72 6.65 -8.65 -9.33
C SER A 72 7.42 -9.49 -8.31
N GLU A 73 8.32 -8.89 -7.52
CA GLU A 73 9.02 -9.57 -6.42
C GLU A 73 8.01 -10.08 -5.37
N VAL A 74 7.06 -9.23 -4.96
CA VAL A 74 6.00 -9.61 -4.00
C VAL A 74 5.16 -10.77 -4.52
N LEU A 75 4.78 -10.70 -5.80
CA LEU A 75 3.98 -11.76 -6.43
C LEU A 75 4.76 -13.08 -6.49
N ALA A 76 6.03 -13.04 -6.90
CA ALA A 76 6.90 -14.22 -7.01
C ALA A 76 7.19 -14.85 -5.64
N ALA A 77 7.44 -14.04 -4.60
CA ALA A 77 7.71 -14.50 -3.25
C ALA A 77 6.45 -14.98 -2.51
N GLY A 78 5.28 -14.49 -2.91
CA GLY A 78 4.00 -14.74 -2.23
C GLY A 78 3.89 -14.09 -0.85
N HIS A 79 4.76 -13.11 -0.54
CA HIS A 79 4.72 -12.36 0.70
C HIS A 79 5.34 -10.96 0.54
N GLY A 80 5.04 -10.08 1.49
CA GLY A 80 5.62 -8.75 1.61
C GLY A 80 5.13 -8.05 2.88
N ILE A 81 5.80 -6.99 3.29
CA ILE A 81 5.26 -6.11 4.34
C ILE A 81 4.23 -5.15 3.73
N CYS A 82 3.56 -4.35 4.55
CA CYS A 82 2.47 -3.45 4.13
C CYS A 82 2.84 -2.58 2.91
N PHE A 83 4.05 -2.02 2.87
CA PHE A 83 4.54 -1.23 1.75
C PHE A 83 4.59 -2.05 0.44
N ALA A 84 5.28 -3.17 0.45
CA ALA A 84 5.46 -4.02 -0.71
C ALA A 84 4.13 -4.60 -1.21
N LYS A 85 3.23 -4.98 -0.31
CA LYS A 85 1.86 -5.41 -0.67
C LYS A 85 1.05 -4.28 -1.32
N SER A 86 1.23 -3.03 -0.87
CA SER A 86 0.59 -1.88 -1.51
C SER A 86 1.14 -1.61 -2.93
N HIS A 87 2.43 -1.93 -3.19
CA HIS A 87 3.02 -1.86 -4.54
C HIS A 87 2.34 -2.86 -5.48
N LEU A 88 2.14 -4.11 -5.04
CA LEU A 88 1.46 -5.12 -5.85
C LEU A 88 -0.01 -4.75 -6.13
N LEU A 89 -0.74 -4.26 -5.12
CA LEU A 89 -2.13 -3.84 -5.34
C LEU A 89 -2.19 -2.68 -6.36
N ALA A 90 -1.30 -1.69 -6.24
CA ALA A 90 -1.22 -0.60 -7.20
C ALA A 90 -0.92 -1.11 -8.62
N ALA A 91 0.03 -2.05 -8.77
CA ALA A 91 0.38 -2.62 -10.06
C ALA A 91 -0.80 -3.33 -10.73
N LEU A 92 -1.52 -4.19 -9.99
CA LEU A 92 -2.69 -4.89 -10.51
C LEU A 92 -3.79 -3.93 -11.00
N LEU A 93 -4.06 -2.87 -10.22
CA LEU A 93 -5.11 -1.90 -10.55
C LEU A 93 -4.68 -0.98 -11.70
N ARG A 94 -3.45 -0.46 -11.67
CA ARG A 94 -2.91 0.40 -12.74
C ARG A 94 -2.83 -0.33 -14.08
N ARG A 95 -2.55 -1.63 -14.08
CA ARG A 95 -2.58 -2.47 -15.29
C ARG A 95 -3.93 -2.42 -16.00
N LYS A 96 -5.01 -2.15 -15.28
CA LYS A 96 -6.38 -2.00 -15.80
C LYS A 96 -6.84 -0.54 -15.86
N ASN A 97 -5.89 0.41 -15.90
CA ASN A 97 -6.14 1.84 -15.97
C ASN A 97 -7.01 2.37 -14.81
N ILE A 98 -6.88 1.77 -13.62
CA ILE A 98 -7.52 2.27 -12.40
C ILE A 98 -6.49 3.09 -11.62
N PRO A 99 -6.67 4.43 -11.53
CA PRO A 99 -5.75 5.28 -10.81
C PRO A 99 -5.63 4.85 -9.35
N THR A 100 -4.40 4.57 -8.92
CA THR A 100 -4.11 4.05 -7.58
C THR A 100 -2.88 4.75 -7.03
N GLY A 101 -3.02 5.35 -5.86
CA GLY A 101 -1.95 6.03 -5.15
C GLY A 101 -1.58 5.35 -3.84
N PHE A 102 -0.64 5.98 -3.14
CA PHE A 102 -0.10 5.51 -1.87
C PHE A 102 -0.50 6.48 -0.77
N CYS A 103 -0.91 5.93 0.36
CA CYS A 103 -1.18 6.65 1.59
C CYS A 103 -0.35 6.05 2.71
N TYR A 104 -0.09 6.84 3.73
CA TYR A 104 0.69 6.41 4.88
C TYR A 104 0.01 6.82 6.18
N GLN A 105 0.09 5.93 7.15
CA GLN A 105 -0.24 6.22 8.54
C GLN A 105 1.06 6.15 9.35
N LYS A 106 1.13 6.88 10.44
CA LYS A 106 2.23 6.79 11.40
C LYS A 106 1.71 6.08 12.63
N LEU A 107 2.20 4.90 12.90
CA LEU A 107 1.67 3.99 13.90
C LEU A 107 2.78 3.52 14.84
N ILE A 108 2.44 3.15 16.06
CA ILE A 108 3.34 2.43 16.95
C ILE A 108 3.56 1.02 16.39
N LEU A 109 4.83 0.61 16.24
CA LEU A 109 5.21 -0.68 15.68
C LEU A 109 4.70 -1.84 16.54
N ASP A 110 4.90 -1.75 17.84
CA ASP A 110 4.42 -2.72 18.83
C ASP A 110 4.35 -2.05 20.22
N ASP A 111 3.21 -2.17 20.89
CA ASP A 111 2.95 -1.46 22.14
C ASP A 111 3.83 -1.93 23.31
N GLU A 112 4.26 -3.20 23.29
CA GLU A 112 4.98 -3.82 24.40
C GLU A 112 6.49 -3.89 24.17
N THR A 113 6.88 -4.29 22.95
CA THR A 113 8.29 -4.63 22.65
C THR A 113 9.02 -3.54 21.88
N SER A 114 8.30 -2.70 21.14
CA SER A 114 8.90 -1.63 20.31
C SER A 114 7.93 -0.45 20.16
N PRO A 115 7.75 0.39 21.19
CA PRO A 115 6.82 1.52 21.16
C PRO A 115 7.39 2.71 20.37
N VAL A 116 7.86 2.45 19.16
CA VAL A 116 8.39 3.46 18.23
C VAL A 116 7.39 3.71 17.12
N LEU A 117 7.27 4.98 16.72
CA LEU A 117 6.42 5.39 15.63
C LEU A 117 7.11 5.10 14.29
N ILE A 118 6.44 4.34 13.43
CA ILE A 118 6.87 3.99 12.08
C ILE A 118 5.77 4.28 11.08
N LEU A 119 6.13 4.33 9.79
CA LEU A 119 5.13 4.42 8.73
C LEU A 119 4.46 3.07 8.48
N HIS A 120 3.18 3.12 8.20
CA HIS A 120 2.36 2.04 7.65
C HIS A 120 1.85 2.45 6.29
N GLY A 121 2.03 1.60 5.27
CA GLY A 121 1.64 1.87 3.89
C GLY A 121 0.32 1.19 3.51
N LEU A 122 -0.51 1.94 2.78
CA LEU A 122 -1.78 1.49 2.20
C LEU A 122 -2.04 2.21 0.87
N ASN A 123 -3.12 1.85 0.18
CA ASN A 123 -3.46 2.46 -1.10
C ASN A 123 -4.67 3.38 -1.00
N ALA A 124 -4.73 4.39 -1.90
CA ALA A 124 -5.97 5.03 -2.29
C ALA A 124 -6.27 4.68 -3.74
N VAL A 125 -7.52 4.30 -4.01
CA VAL A 125 -8.00 3.88 -5.33
C VAL A 125 -9.09 4.84 -5.80
N TYR A 126 -8.98 5.34 -7.03
CA TYR A 126 -10.01 6.18 -7.63
C TYR A 126 -11.12 5.33 -8.22
N ILE A 127 -12.32 5.50 -7.69
CA ILE A 127 -13.51 4.77 -8.17
C ILE A 127 -14.19 5.62 -9.24
N ASN A 128 -14.03 5.22 -10.51
CA ASN A 128 -14.50 6.00 -11.66
C ASN A 128 -15.99 6.28 -11.61
N GLU A 129 -16.83 5.29 -11.34
CA GLU A 129 -18.29 5.44 -11.25
C GLU A 129 -18.72 6.41 -10.14
N ARG A 130 -17.97 6.48 -9.05
CA ARG A 130 -18.26 7.33 -7.88
C ARG A 130 -17.51 8.67 -7.90
N ARG A 131 -16.56 8.81 -8.82
CA ARG A 131 -15.67 9.98 -8.95
C ARG A 131 -15.03 10.40 -7.63
N LYS A 132 -14.54 9.42 -6.86
CA LYS A 132 -13.93 9.64 -5.55
C LYS A 132 -12.79 8.66 -5.26
N TRP A 133 -11.86 9.09 -4.44
CA TRP A 133 -10.84 8.26 -3.84
C TRP A 133 -11.37 7.50 -2.62
N VAL A 134 -10.94 6.25 -2.49
CA VAL A 134 -11.24 5.38 -1.33
C VAL A 134 -9.94 4.72 -0.90
N ARG A 135 -9.64 4.72 0.39
CA ARG A 135 -8.47 4.02 0.90
C ARG A 135 -8.78 2.53 1.13
N LEU A 136 -7.81 1.70 0.78
CA LEU A 136 -7.84 0.25 0.94
C LEU A 136 -6.51 -0.20 1.55
N ASP A 137 -6.57 -1.04 2.57
CA ASP A 137 -5.41 -1.57 3.29
C ASP A 137 -5.30 -3.08 3.07
N ALA A 138 -4.41 -3.48 2.17
CA ALA A 138 -4.20 -4.88 1.81
C ALA A 138 -3.14 -5.59 2.67
N ARG A 139 -2.81 -5.03 3.86
CA ARG A 139 -1.78 -5.58 4.77
C ARG A 139 -1.99 -7.07 5.08
N GLY A 140 -3.22 -7.49 5.22
CA GLY A 140 -3.57 -8.86 5.63
C GLY A 140 -4.17 -8.90 7.04
N ASN A 141 -5.09 -9.85 7.25
CA ASN A 141 -5.82 -10.00 8.49
C ASN A 141 -5.15 -11.02 9.42
N LYS A 142 -5.29 -10.79 10.73
CA LYS A 142 -4.88 -11.69 11.82
C LYS A 142 -5.70 -11.36 13.07
N PRO A 143 -5.60 -12.11 14.16
CA PRO A 143 -6.23 -11.71 15.42
C PRO A 143 -5.88 -10.26 15.79
N GLY A 144 -6.90 -9.43 15.97
CA GLY A 144 -6.77 -7.99 16.26
C GLY A 144 -6.59 -7.08 15.03
N VAL A 145 -6.51 -7.63 13.81
CA VAL A 145 -6.43 -6.88 12.56
C VAL A 145 -7.49 -7.37 11.58
N ASP A 146 -8.43 -6.48 11.19
CA ASP A 146 -9.57 -6.82 10.33
C ASP A 146 -9.80 -5.73 9.27
N ALA A 147 -8.91 -5.67 8.27
CA ALA A 147 -9.07 -4.80 7.12
C ALA A 147 -10.07 -5.40 6.12
N GLN A 148 -11.03 -4.59 5.66
CA GLN A 148 -12.08 -5.05 4.75
C GLN A 148 -12.23 -4.12 3.54
N PHE A 149 -12.62 -4.72 2.41
CA PHE A 149 -13.02 -3.94 1.25
C PHE A 149 -14.33 -3.20 1.53
N SER A 150 -14.28 -1.88 1.45
CA SER A 150 -15.49 -1.06 1.58
C SER A 150 -15.33 0.26 0.83
N LEU A 151 -16.28 0.58 -0.03
CA LEU A 151 -16.33 1.86 -0.75
C LEU A 151 -17.18 2.93 -0.04
N ASN A 152 -17.80 2.59 1.08
CA ASN A 152 -18.68 3.50 1.81
C ASN A 152 -18.08 3.97 3.14
N LYS A 153 -17.53 3.04 3.90
CA LYS A 153 -16.91 3.31 5.20
C LYS A 153 -15.57 2.57 5.25
N GLU A 154 -14.47 3.30 5.39
CA GLU A 154 -13.15 2.70 5.50
C GLU A 154 -13.09 1.70 6.65
N GLN A 155 -12.43 0.57 6.39
CA GLN A 155 -12.07 -0.42 7.39
C GLN A 155 -10.63 -0.84 7.12
N LEU A 156 -9.71 -0.03 7.61
CA LEU A 156 -8.26 -0.22 7.49
C LEU A 156 -7.76 -1.20 8.55
N ALA A 157 -6.51 -1.63 8.44
CA ALA A 157 -5.93 -2.61 9.35
C ALA A 157 -5.83 -2.10 10.79
N PHE A 158 -5.55 -0.81 10.95
CA PHE A 158 -5.31 -0.22 12.27
C PHE A 158 -6.13 1.06 12.46
N PRO A 159 -6.86 1.18 13.58
CA PRO A 159 -7.40 2.45 14.02
C PRO A 159 -6.26 3.37 14.51
N ILE A 160 -6.40 4.67 14.28
CA ILE A 160 -5.43 5.66 14.77
C ILE A 160 -5.69 5.96 16.25
N ARG A 161 -4.62 6.04 17.04
CA ARG A 161 -4.61 6.39 18.46
C ARG A 161 -3.83 7.71 18.67
N PRO A 162 -4.48 8.86 18.48
CA PRO A 162 -3.80 10.16 18.55
C PRO A 162 -3.16 10.44 19.92
N GLU A 163 -3.74 9.89 20.99
CA GLU A 163 -3.21 10.00 22.35
C GLU A 163 -1.82 9.34 22.53
N LEU A 164 -1.44 8.43 21.59
CA LEU A 164 -0.14 7.79 21.55
C LEU A 164 0.79 8.42 20.49
N GLY A 165 0.37 9.52 19.87
CA GLY A 165 1.14 10.20 18.82
C GLY A 165 0.99 9.57 17.43
N GLU A 166 0.02 8.67 17.23
CA GLU A 166 -0.28 8.12 15.91
C GLU A 166 -0.98 9.16 15.03
N GLU A 167 -0.68 9.13 13.73
CA GLU A 167 -1.18 10.09 12.76
C GLU A 167 -1.77 9.39 11.53
N ASP A 168 -2.89 9.92 11.03
CA ASP A 168 -3.52 9.45 9.80
C ASP A 168 -3.19 10.38 8.64
N GLY A 169 -2.31 9.95 7.74
CA GLY A 169 -1.93 10.72 6.56
C GLY A 169 -3.07 10.77 5.54
N MET A 170 -3.47 11.98 5.16
CA MET A 170 -4.57 12.22 4.21
C MET A 170 -4.11 12.54 2.79
N VAL A 171 -2.81 12.54 2.53
CA VAL A 171 -2.26 12.80 1.20
C VAL A 171 -2.17 11.50 0.41
N ILE A 172 -2.58 11.56 -0.85
CA ILE A 172 -2.47 10.47 -1.82
C ILE A 172 -1.27 10.79 -2.72
N TYR A 173 -0.23 9.98 -2.63
CA TYR A 173 0.99 10.13 -3.43
C TYR A 173 0.90 9.27 -4.70
N PRO A 174 1.35 9.78 -5.87
CA PRO A 174 1.31 9.00 -7.12
C PRO A 174 2.35 7.89 -7.18
N VAL A 175 3.45 8.04 -6.46
CA VAL A 175 4.54 7.05 -6.37
C VAL A 175 4.80 6.69 -4.91
N PRO A 176 5.40 5.52 -4.64
CA PRO A 176 5.83 5.18 -3.29
C PRO A 176 6.85 6.20 -2.77
N ASP A 177 6.80 6.50 -1.47
CA ASP A 177 7.73 7.44 -0.87
C ASP A 177 9.18 6.93 -0.99
N PRO A 178 10.15 7.79 -1.35
CA PRO A 178 11.55 7.37 -1.52
C PRO A 178 12.16 6.74 -0.26
N ALA A 179 11.80 7.18 0.94
CA ALA A 179 12.28 6.57 2.19
C ALA A 179 11.81 5.11 2.31
N VAL A 180 10.57 4.84 1.90
CA VAL A 180 9.99 3.48 1.89
C VAL A 180 10.72 2.59 0.88
N VAL A 181 10.89 3.07 -0.35
CA VAL A 181 11.58 2.30 -1.41
C VAL A 181 13.02 2.01 -1.01
N ARG A 182 13.73 3.01 -0.49
CA ARG A 182 15.11 2.84 -0.01
C ARG A 182 15.18 1.79 1.10
N ALA A 183 14.34 1.87 2.11
CA ALA A 183 14.34 0.88 3.19
C ALA A 183 14.12 -0.55 2.66
N LEU A 184 13.20 -0.75 1.70
CA LEU A 184 12.97 -2.07 1.11
C LEU A 184 14.13 -2.54 0.22
N ARG A 185 14.88 -1.62 -0.43
CA ARG A 185 15.98 -1.98 -1.34
C ARG A 185 17.32 -2.19 -0.63
N GLU A 186 17.58 -1.48 0.45
CA GLU A 186 18.86 -1.54 1.18
C GLU A 186 18.95 -2.73 2.15
N HIS A 187 17.80 -3.33 2.53
CA HIS A 187 17.77 -4.46 3.43
C HIS A 187 17.41 -5.76 2.69
N THR A 188 18.13 -6.83 2.99
CA THR A 188 17.88 -8.17 2.45
C THR A 188 17.16 -9.08 3.45
N SER A 189 17.21 -8.73 4.74
CA SER A 189 16.52 -9.44 5.81
C SER A 189 15.48 -8.56 6.49
N ARG A 190 14.36 -9.16 6.87
CA ARG A 190 13.33 -8.49 7.65
C ARG A 190 13.86 -8.06 9.03
N GLU A 191 14.75 -8.84 9.63
CA GLU A 191 15.35 -8.50 10.92
C GLU A 191 16.10 -7.16 10.88
N ASP A 192 16.86 -6.90 9.81
CA ASP A 192 17.57 -5.65 9.65
C ASP A 192 16.65 -4.50 9.25
N LEU A 193 15.69 -4.77 8.36
CA LEU A 193 14.67 -3.79 8.00
C LEU A 193 13.88 -3.30 9.22
N TRP A 194 13.59 -4.18 10.20
CA TRP A 194 12.85 -3.81 11.42
C TRP A 194 13.60 -2.82 12.31
N LYS A 195 14.94 -2.76 12.20
CA LYS A 195 15.77 -1.81 12.93
C LYS A 195 15.80 -0.41 12.27
N ASP A 196 15.37 -0.35 10.99
CA ASP A 196 15.48 0.85 10.15
C ASP A 196 14.17 1.15 9.37
N LEU A 197 13.03 0.79 9.94
CA LEU A 197 11.73 1.12 9.35
C LEU A 197 11.55 2.64 9.28
N PRO A 198 11.08 3.17 8.13
CA PRO A 198 10.90 4.61 7.97
C PRO A 198 9.83 5.14 8.93
N SER A 199 10.14 6.25 9.60
CA SER A 199 9.24 6.95 10.53
C SER A 199 8.74 8.29 9.99
N LYS A 200 9.25 8.74 8.83
CA LYS A 200 8.90 10.00 8.17
C LYS A 200 8.92 9.83 6.65
N LEU A 201 8.05 10.55 5.98
CA LEU A 201 8.06 10.67 4.52
C LEU A 201 9.13 11.67 4.07
N GLU A 202 9.82 11.37 2.97
CA GLU A 202 10.73 12.33 2.32
C GLU A 202 9.98 13.33 1.45
N GLY A 203 8.86 12.93 0.88
CA GLY A 203 8.02 13.80 0.04
C GLY A 203 7.45 15.02 0.77
N ASP A 204 7.27 14.96 2.07
CA ASP A 204 6.73 16.06 2.88
C ASP A 204 7.74 17.17 3.16
N GLN A 205 9.05 16.93 2.99
CA GLN A 205 10.08 17.96 3.23
C GLN A 205 10.06 19.10 2.21
N ASN A 206 9.34 18.94 1.08
CA ASN A 206 9.16 19.98 0.07
C ASN A 206 7.92 20.88 0.30
N GLY A 207 7.11 20.60 1.31
CA GLY A 207 5.89 21.34 1.65
C GLY A 207 6.13 22.66 2.40
N ASP A 208 7.24 22.79 3.11
CA ASP A 208 7.56 23.96 3.95
C ASP A 208 8.23 25.13 3.20
N GLN A 209 8.43 25.04 1.89
CA GLN A 209 9.07 26.10 1.10
C GLN A 209 8.12 26.84 0.13
N LYS A 210 6.81 26.82 0.36
CA LYS A 210 5.87 27.71 -0.36
C LYS A 210 5.00 28.48 0.64
N VAL A 211 5.58 29.53 1.19
CA VAL A 211 4.85 30.71 1.70
C VAL A 211 5.25 31.90 0.88
#